data_5ed68ca447dfe51e31b02ff1acd2491e
#
_entry.id   5ed68ca447dfe51e31b02ff1acd2491e
#
_cell.length_a   1.000
_cell.length_b   1.000
_cell.length_c   1.000
_cell.angle_alpha   90.00
_cell.angle_beta   90.00
_cell.angle_gamma   90.00
#
_symmetry.space_group_name_H-M   'P 1'
#
loop_
_entity.id
_entity.type
_entity.pdbx_description
1 polymer ?
#
loop_
_entity_poly.entity_id
_entity_poly.type
_entity_poly.pdbx_seq_one_letter_code
_entity_poly.pdbx_strand_id
1 'polypeptide(L)'
;MYPLNGVVLSPTAGVPGDGARPVAICFPGLPARGEARESPRMTSSPDDWVLGFDADDTLWHNENIFEHTHQRYRALLARFHDAATVERTLFSTEMRNLELYGYGVKGFTLSAIETAIALSGGRISAEETQQLIALGKDMLAHPVELLDGVEETLAALGGRHQLLLITKGDLRDQERKLAKSRLAARFRQIEIVSEKDEATYRGIFRRHGVSPERFIMVGNSLKSDILPVLALGGVGVHVPYHLTWAAERVDEAPRAEGRFFRLGSLRELRALVDGLTGRGR
;
A
#
# COMPACT_ATOMS: atom_id res chain seq x y z
N MET A 1 13.53 -34.93 25.90
CA MET A 1 12.81 -36.10 25.39
C MET A 1 11.34 -35.90 25.72
N TYR A 2 10.56 -35.32 24.80
CA TYR A 2 9.11 -35.16 24.94
C TYR A 2 8.45 -35.88 23.76
N PRO A 3 7.40 -36.69 23.96
CA PRO A 3 6.79 -37.49 22.91
C PRO A 3 5.83 -36.68 22.06
N LEU A 4 5.97 -36.81 20.73
CA LEU A 4 5.03 -36.32 19.74
C LEU A 4 3.82 -37.27 19.69
N ASN A 5 2.65 -36.78 20.10
CA ASN A 5 1.40 -37.49 19.87
C ASN A 5 0.90 -37.21 18.45
N GLY A 6 0.74 -38.28 17.69
CA GLY A 6 0.32 -38.23 16.30
C GLY A 6 -1.15 -37.81 16.16
N VAL A 7 -1.41 -36.96 15.19
CA VAL A 7 -2.74 -36.71 14.63
C VAL A 7 -2.81 -37.44 13.29
N VAL A 8 -3.64 -38.44 13.20
CA VAL A 8 -3.98 -39.17 11.96
C VAL A 8 -5.06 -38.34 11.26
N LEU A 9 -4.75 -37.80 10.08
CA LEU A 9 -5.76 -37.21 9.20
C LEU A 9 -6.25 -38.23 8.21
N SER A 10 -7.53 -38.60 8.32
CA SER A 10 -8.24 -39.37 7.30
C SER A 10 -8.66 -38.48 6.12
N PRO A 11 -8.59 -38.95 4.87
CA PRO A 11 -9.03 -38.20 3.71
C PRO A 11 -10.55 -38.32 3.55
N THR A 12 -11.25 -37.21 3.58
CA THR A 12 -12.64 -37.14 3.10
C THR A 12 -12.70 -36.27 1.83
N ALA A 13 -13.50 -36.79 0.91
CA ALA A 13 -13.73 -36.41 -0.46
C ALA A 13 -14.10 -34.92 -0.68
N GLY A 14 -13.81 -34.48 -1.90
CA GLY A 14 -14.00 -33.15 -2.38
C GLY A 14 -15.41 -32.58 -2.32
N VAL A 15 -15.47 -31.27 -2.15
CA VAL A 15 -16.63 -30.41 -2.43
C VAL A 15 -16.15 -29.23 -3.29
N PRO A 16 -16.88 -28.84 -4.33
CA PRO A 16 -16.45 -27.82 -5.26
C PRO A 16 -16.60 -26.41 -4.69
N GLY A 17 -15.79 -25.52 -5.23
CA GLY A 17 -15.54 -24.14 -4.88
C GLY A 17 -16.73 -23.30 -4.42
N ASP A 18 -16.48 -22.56 -3.36
CA ASP A 18 -17.27 -21.37 -3.05
C ASP A 18 -16.33 -20.25 -2.60
N GLY A 19 -16.59 -19.06 -3.13
CA GLY A 19 -15.72 -17.92 -3.09
C GLY A 19 -15.34 -17.51 -1.67
N ALA A 20 -14.09 -17.10 -1.50
CA ALA A 20 -13.56 -16.52 -0.27
C ALA A 20 -14.46 -15.38 0.20
N ARG A 21 -15.13 -15.54 1.35
CA ARG A 21 -15.93 -14.48 1.98
C ARG A 21 -14.99 -13.37 2.44
N PRO A 22 -15.31 -12.11 2.14
CA PRO A 22 -14.50 -10.99 2.63
C PRO A 22 -14.54 -10.93 4.15
N VAL A 23 -13.37 -10.87 4.77
CA VAL A 23 -13.22 -10.62 6.21
C VAL A 23 -13.61 -9.17 6.47
N ALA A 24 -14.70 -8.95 7.20
CA ALA A 24 -15.07 -7.63 7.68
C ALA A 24 -14.04 -7.18 8.73
N ILE A 25 -13.24 -6.17 8.41
CA ILE A 25 -12.25 -5.62 9.31
C ILE A 25 -12.95 -4.70 10.32
N CYS A 26 -12.93 -5.09 11.60
CA CYS A 26 -13.45 -4.29 12.70
C CYS A 26 -12.29 -3.51 13.33
N PHE A 27 -12.28 -2.19 13.23
CA PHE A 27 -11.27 -1.33 13.85
C PHE A 27 -11.61 -1.11 15.34
N PRO A 28 -10.69 -1.38 16.30
CA PRO A 28 -10.88 -1.00 17.69
C PRO A 28 -10.82 0.54 17.81
N GLY A 29 -11.92 1.13 18.25
CA GLY A 29 -12.05 2.60 18.41
C GLY A 29 -13.18 3.23 17.62
N LEU A 30 -13.86 2.49 16.74
CA LEU A 30 -15.15 2.89 16.20
C LEU A 30 -16.26 2.38 17.14
N PRO A 31 -17.36 3.14 17.36
CA PRO A 31 -18.44 2.69 18.22
C PRO A 31 -18.97 1.33 17.75
N ALA A 32 -19.13 0.39 18.68
CA ALA A 32 -19.64 -0.95 18.41
C ALA A 32 -20.92 -0.87 17.59
N ARG A 33 -20.90 -1.46 16.39
CA ARG A 33 -22.11 -1.62 15.59
C ARG A 33 -23.02 -2.62 16.30
N GLY A 34 -24.08 -2.12 16.94
CA GLY A 34 -25.23 -2.93 17.23
C GLY A 34 -25.84 -3.42 15.92
N GLU A 35 -26.13 -4.73 15.88
CA GLU A 35 -26.88 -5.46 14.87
C GLU A 35 -26.42 -5.24 13.41
N ALA A 36 -26.16 -6.35 12.70
CA ALA A 36 -25.71 -6.41 11.33
C ALA A 36 -26.56 -5.51 10.40
N ARG A 37 -26.26 -4.22 10.37
CA ARG A 37 -26.67 -3.37 9.27
C ARG A 37 -25.78 -3.76 8.10
N GLU A 38 -26.37 -4.30 7.05
CA GLU A 38 -25.76 -4.34 5.73
C GLU A 38 -25.05 -2.99 5.52
N SER A 39 -23.76 -3.02 5.20
CA SER A 39 -23.03 -1.81 4.82
C SER A 39 -23.89 -1.12 3.77
N PRO A 40 -24.29 0.14 3.94
CA PRO A 40 -25.15 0.79 2.97
C PRO A 40 -24.44 0.69 1.62
N ARG A 41 -25.06 -0.02 0.68
CA ARG A 41 -24.62 0.02 -0.72
C ARG A 41 -24.46 1.48 -1.07
N MET A 42 -23.37 1.81 -1.71
CA MET A 42 -23.13 3.18 -2.17
C MET A 42 -24.33 3.58 -3.03
N THR A 43 -25.25 4.35 -2.46
CA THR A 43 -26.26 5.07 -3.25
C THR A 43 -25.57 6.32 -3.78
N SER A 44 -24.55 6.12 -4.63
CA SER A 44 -24.02 7.19 -5.46
C SER A 44 -25.00 7.37 -6.61
N SER A 45 -25.37 8.62 -6.90
CA SER A 45 -25.87 8.92 -8.23
C SER A 45 -24.87 8.40 -9.26
N PRO A 46 -25.29 7.86 -10.40
CA PRO A 46 -24.37 7.46 -11.48
C PRO A 46 -23.41 8.59 -11.90
N ASP A 47 -23.74 9.82 -11.51
CA ASP A 47 -22.95 11.02 -11.82
C ASP A 47 -21.94 11.43 -10.74
N ASP A 48 -21.90 10.74 -9.59
CA ASP A 48 -20.96 11.09 -8.51
C ASP A 48 -19.55 10.58 -8.79
N TRP A 49 -18.59 11.48 -8.72
CA TRP A 49 -17.18 11.13 -8.81
C TRP A 49 -16.67 10.52 -7.49
N VAL A 50 -15.89 9.46 -7.64
CA VAL A 50 -15.21 8.77 -6.53
C VAL A 50 -13.71 8.99 -6.66
N LEU A 51 -13.06 9.39 -5.58
CA LEU A 51 -11.62 9.62 -5.54
C LEU A 51 -10.95 8.52 -4.70
N GLY A 52 -10.07 7.76 -5.35
CA GLY A 52 -9.17 6.82 -4.69
C GLY A 52 -7.86 7.52 -4.35
N PHE A 53 -7.32 7.24 -3.17
CA PHE A 53 -6.03 7.73 -2.72
C PHE A 53 -5.15 6.55 -2.34
N ASP A 54 -3.94 6.53 -2.85
CA ASP A 54 -2.87 5.75 -2.26
C ASP A 54 -2.48 6.34 -0.90
N ALA A 55 -1.71 5.60 -0.11
CA ALA A 55 -1.33 5.99 1.24
C ALA A 55 0.16 6.33 1.36
N ASP A 56 1.04 5.32 1.20
CA ASP A 56 2.48 5.44 1.41
C ASP A 56 3.10 6.37 0.33
N ASP A 57 3.79 7.42 0.75
CA ASP A 57 4.39 8.44 -0.12
C ASP A 57 3.39 9.26 -0.97
N THR A 58 2.10 9.12 -0.65
CA THR A 58 1.00 9.95 -1.18
C THR A 58 0.37 10.77 -0.07
N LEU A 59 0.03 10.15 1.07
CA LEU A 59 -0.56 10.81 2.23
C LEU A 59 0.42 10.99 3.39
N TRP A 60 1.41 10.11 3.53
CA TRP A 60 2.44 10.16 4.56
C TRP A 60 3.77 9.61 4.04
N HIS A 61 4.86 10.03 4.68
CA HIS A 61 6.20 9.58 4.36
C HIS A 61 6.39 8.09 4.68
N ASN A 62 6.96 7.34 3.75
CA ASN A 62 7.28 5.93 3.91
C ASN A 62 8.67 5.57 3.37
N GLU A 63 8.99 5.91 2.11
CA GLU A 63 10.25 5.50 1.48
C GLU A 63 11.48 6.11 2.15
N ASN A 64 11.35 7.27 2.79
CA ASN A 64 12.42 7.86 3.62
C ASN A 64 12.85 6.93 4.76
N ILE A 65 11.90 6.18 5.33
CA ILE A 65 12.16 5.24 6.44
C ILE A 65 12.96 4.05 5.92
N PHE A 66 12.61 3.55 4.74
CA PHE A 66 13.35 2.48 4.06
C PHE A 66 14.75 2.94 3.71
N GLU A 67 14.94 4.11 3.09
CA GLU A 67 16.26 4.64 2.73
C GLU A 67 17.18 4.79 3.96
N HIS A 68 16.66 5.33 5.07
CA HIS A 68 17.41 5.41 6.31
C HIS A 68 17.82 4.00 6.84
N THR A 69 16.91 3.04 6.74
CA THR A 69 17.19 1.65 7.14
C THR A 69 18.21 0.99 6.23
N HIS A 70 18.14 1.22 4.92
CA HIS A 70 19.13 0.74 3.95
C HIS A 70 20.53 1.27 4.26
N GLN A 71 20.67 2.55 4.68
CA GLN A 71 21.96 3.11 5.09
C GLN A 71 22.55 2.35 6.28
N ARG A 72 21.75 2.08 7.32
CA ARG A 72 22.17 1.31 8.50
C ARG A 72 22.49 -0.14 8.13
N TYR A 73 21.71 -0.74 7.24
CA TYR A 73 21.91 -2.09 6.73
C TYR A 73 23.23 -2.23 5.98
N ARG A 74 23.53 -1.29 5.06
CA ARG A 74 24.81 -1.25 4.34
C ARG A 74 26.00 -1.11 5.30
N ALA A 75 25.88 -0.24 6.30
CA ALA A 75 26.93 -0.05 7.29
C ALA A 75 27.22 -1.34 8.09
N LEU A 76 26.18 -2.11 8.45
CA LEU A 76 26.33 -3.38 9.16
C LEU A 76 27.09 -4.42 8.34
N LEU A 77 26.88 -4.44 7.01
CA LEU A 77 27.49 -5.42 6.10
C LEU A 77 28.77 -4.93 5.43
N ALA A 78 29.22 -3.69 5.68
CA ALA A 78 30.36 -3.06 5.02
C ALA A 78 31.68 -3.85 5.16
N ARG A 79 31.83 -4.64 6.23
CA ARG A 79 33.00 -5.52 6.45
C ARG A 79 33.00 -6.76 5.54
N PHE A 80 31.89 -7.11 4.92
CA PHE A 80 31.76 -8.27 4.07
C PHE A 80 31.76 -7.90 2.59
N HIS A 81 31.04 -6.84 2.21
CA HIS A 81 30.87 -6.42 0.83
C HIS A 81 30.70 -4.90 0.69
N ASP A 82 30.96 -4.38 -0.51
CA ASP A 82 30.66 -3.00 -0.87
C ASP A 82 29.15 -2.72 -0.92
N ALA A 83 28.79 -1.45 -0.77
CA ALA A 83 27.39 -1.01 -0.70
C ALA A 83 26.56 -1.42 -1.92
N ALA A 84 27.15 -1.34 -3.12
CA ALA A 84 26.43 -1.67 -4.36
C ALA A 84 26.12 -3.18 -4.45
N THR A 85 27.02 -4.04 -3.97
CA THR A 85 26.78 -5.48 -3.90
C THR A 85 25.71 -5.82 -2.87
N VAL A 86 25.75 -5.17 -1.69
CA VAL A 86 24.72 -5.34 -0.64
C VAL A 86 23.33 -4.96 -1.19
N GLU A 87 23.18 -3.80 -1.84
CA GLU A 87 21.93 -3.33 -2.39
C GLU A 87 21.39 -4.26 -3.50
N ARG A 88 22.21 -4.61 -4.46
CA ARG A 88 21.77 -5.51 -5.54
C ARG A 88 21.31 -6.86 -5.03
N THR A 89 22.04 -7.42 -4.04
CA THR A 89 21.70 -8.73 -3.49
C THR A 89 20.43 -8.66 -2.66
N LEU A 90 20.26 -7.60 -1.84
CA LEU A 90 19.04 -7.37 -1.07
C LEU A 90 17.85 -7.24 -2.01
N PHE A 91 17.90 -6.36 -3.00
CA PHE A 91 16.83 -6.17 -3.97
C PHE A 91 16.46 -7.49 -4.69
N SER A 92 17.47 -8.27 -5.12
CA SER A 92 17.23 -9.58 -5.74
C SER A 92 16.53 -10.55 -4.79
N THR A 93 16.87 -10.53 -3.50
CA THR A 93 16.24 -11.36 -2.48
C THR A 93 14.82 -10.93 -2.20
N GLU A 94 14.58 -9.63 -2.08
CA GLU A 94 13.22 -9.08 -1.93
C GLU A 94 12.31 -9.50 -3.09
N MET A 95 12.80 -9.39 -4.33
CA MET A 95 12.02 -9.78 -5.51
C MET A 95 11.66 -11.28 -5.52
N ARG A 96 12.59 -12.15 -5.10
CA ARG A 96 12.29 -13.59 -4.97
C ARG A 96 11.29 -13.89 -3.85
N ASN A 97 11.36 -13.11 -2.77
CA ASN A 97 10.55 -13.32 -1.58
C ASN A 97 9.18 -12.63 -1.63
N LEU A 98 8.98 -11.74 -2.62
CA LEU A 98 7.79 -10.91 -2.70
C LEU A 98 6.49 -11.74 -2.80
N GLU A 99 6.52 -12.83 -3.57
CA GLU A 99 5.37 -13.73 -3.71
C GLU A 99 5.03 -14.45 -2.38
N LEU A 100 6.06 -14.75 -1.56
CA LEU A 100 5.88 -15.48 -0.30
C LEU A 100 5.52 -14.57 0.87
N TYR A 101 6.21 -13.43 0.99
CA TYR A 101 6.09 -12.56 2.16
C TYR A 101 5.24 -11.31 1.90
N GLY A 102 4.96 -11.00 0.64
CA GLY A 102 4.28 -9.77 0.26
C GLY A 102 5.12 -8.52 0.50
N TYR A 103 4.48 -7.37 0.32
CA TYR A 103 5.08 -6.05 0.52
C TYR A 103 5.15 -5.68 2.01
N GLY A 104 6.06 -4.75 2.33
CA GLY A 104 6.15 -4.10 3.63
C GLY A 104 7.31 -4.57 4.50
N VAL A 105 7.41 -3.97 5.69
CA VAL A 105 8.56 -4.07 6.59
C VAL A 105 8.90 -5.50 7.02
N LYS A 106 7.90 -6.38 7.16
CA LYS A 106 8.15 -7.77 7.58
C LYS A 106 8.86 -8.57 6.49
N GLY A 107 8.37 -8.47 5.23
CA GLY A 107 9.01 -9.11 4.08
C GLY A 107 10.42 -8.57 3.84
N PHE A 108 10.59 -7.25 3.93
CA PHE A 108 11.89 -6.59 3.89
C PHE A 108 12.84 -7.13 4.98
N THR A 109 12.41 -7.18 6.24
CA THR A 109 13.25 -7.63 7.36
C THR A 109 13.71 -9.07 7.18
N LEU A 110 12.83 -9.97 6.74
CA LEU A 110 13.18 -11.36 6.46
C LEU A 110 14.17 -11.47 5.30
N SER A 111 13.96 -10.72 4.23
CA SER A 111 14.86 -10.66 3.08
C SER A 111 16.22 -10.06 3.43
N ALA A 112 16.25 -9.07 4.31
CA ALA A 112 17.48 -8.47 4.82
C ALA A 112 18.31 -9.48 5.65
N ILE A 113 17.66 -10.26 6.52
CA ILE A 113 18.32 -11.32 7.29
C ILE A 113 18.86 -12.40 6.37
N GLU A 114 18.07 -12.90 5.42
CA GLU A 114 18.48 -13.90 4.43
C GLU A 114 19.70 -13.42 3.64
N THR A 115 19.64 -12.19 3.15
CA THR A 115 20.74 -11.55 2.41
C THR A 115 22.00 -11.42 3.26
N ALA A 116 21.87 -11.02 4.51
CA ALA A 116 23.00 -10.86 5.42
C ALA A 116 23.69 -12.21 5.71
N ILE A 117 22.92 -13.28 5.90
CA ILE A 117 23.46 -14.63 6.06
C ILE A 117 24.23 -15.05 4.79
N ALA A 118 23.64 -14.85 3.62
CA ALA A 118 24.27 -15.21 2.34
C ALA A 118 25.57 -14.43 2.10
N LEU A 119 25.54 -13.10 2.20
CA LEU A 119 26.70 -12.23 1.96
C LEU A 119 27.82 -12.44 2.98
N SER A 120 27.48 -12.76 4.22
CA SER A 120 28.50 -13.07 5.24
C SER A 120 29.08 -14.48 5.12
N GLY A 121 28.52 -15.35 4.25
CA GLY A 121 28.85 -16.77 4.24
C GLY A 121 28.54 -17.47 5.56
N GLY A 122 27.44 -17.09 6.21
CA GLY A 122 27.02 -17.60 7.52
C GLY A 122 27.81 -17.05 8.71
N ARG A 123 28.64 -16.02 8.52
CA ARG A 123 29.50 -15.42 9.57
C ARG A 123 28.86 -14.23 10.27
N ILE A 124 27.62 -13.86 9.91
CA ILE A 124 26.88 -12.87 10.68
C ILE A 124 26.59 -13.40 12.09
N SER A 125 26.81 -12.56 13.11
CA SER A 125 26.60 -12.99 14.49
C SER A 125 25.12 -12.94 14.89
N ALA A 126 24.79 -13.57 16.02
CA ALA A 126 23.46 -13.47 16.61
C ALA A 126 23.10 -12.02 16.98
N GLU A 127 24.09 -11.25 17.47
CA GLU A 127 23.94 -9.84 17.84
C GLU A 127 23.65 -8.98 16.61
N GLU A 128 24.35 -9.21 15.51
CA GLU A 128 24.09 -8.50 14.23
C GLU A 128 22.74 -8.88 13.66
N THR A 129 22.35 -10.15 13.72
CA THR A 129 21.00 -10.60 13.34
C THR A 129 19.93 -9.92 14.21
N GLN A 130 20.16 -9.80 15.51
CA GLN A 130 19.27 -9.08 16.42
C GLN A 130 19.16 -7.59 16.05
N GLN A 131 20.25 -6.95 15.57
CA GLN A 131 20.20 -5.59 15.07
C GLN A 131 19.33 -5.47 13.81
N LEU A 132 19.36 -6.43 12.88
CA LEU A 132 18.47 -6.45 11.71
C LEU A 132 16.99 -6.54 12.13
N ILE A 133 16.70 -7.39 13.10
CA ILE A 133 15.34 -7.50 13.66
C ILE A 133 14.92 -6.16 14.32
N ALA A 134 15.85 -5.51 15.03
CA ALA A 134 15.59 -4.22 15.67
C ALA A 134 15.30 -3.13 14.61
N LEU A 135 16.04 -3.09 13.50
CA LEU A 135 15.77 -2.19 12.38
C LEU A 135 14.32 -2.32 11.87
N GLY A 136 13.85 -3.55 11.63
CA GLY A 136 12.47 -3.79 11.23
C GLY A 136 11.45 -3.35 12.28
N LYS A 137 11.73 -3.57 13.57
CA LYS A 137 10.87 -3.09 14.66
C LYS A 137 10.83 -1.55 14.73
N ASP A 138 11.97 -0.89 14.54
CA ASP A 138 12.07 0.58 14.52
C ASP A 138 11.23 1.16 13.38
N MET A 139 11.32 0.57 12.17
CA MET A 139 10.48 0.95 11.03
C MET A 139 8.98 0.83 11.36
N LEU A 140 8.57 -0.31 11.93
CA LEU A 140 7.18 -0.54 12.33
C LEU A 140 6.72 0.42 13.45
N ALA A 141 7.61 0.83 14.33
CA ALA A 141 7.31 1.75 15.42
C ALA A 141 7.31 3.22 15.00
N HIS A 142 7.90 3.54 13.84
CA HIS A 142 8.07 4.91 13.36
C HIS A 142 6.75 5.71 13.41
N PRO A 143 6.78 6.99 13.81
CA PRO A 143 5.60 7.86 13.70
C PRO A 143 5.17 8.01 12.25
N VAL A 144 3.88 8.28 12.04
CA VAL A 144 3.33 8.58 10.72
C VAL A 144 3.29 10.09 10.56
N GLU A 145 4.09 10.58 9.62
CA GLU A 145 4.20 12.01 9.30
C GLU A 145 3.48 12.28 7.98
N LEU A 146 2.45 13.14 8.02
CA LEU A 146 1.66 13.47 6.83
C LEU A 146 2.48 14.32 5.87
N LEU A 147 2.23 14.11 4.57
CA LEU A 147 2.73 14.98 3.52
C LEU A 147 2.00 16.33 3.55
N ASP A 148 2.66 17.33 2.99
CA ASP A 148 2.14 18.70 2.97
C ASP A 148 0.81 18.79 2.18
N GLY A 149 -0.16 19.48 2.76
CA GLY A 149 -1.48 19.72 2.15
C GLY A 149 -2.46 18.57 2.22
N VAL A 150 -2.13 17.44 2.86
CA VAL A 150 -3.01 16.24 2.94
C VAL A 150 -4.32 16.53 3.67
N GLU A 151 -4.24 17.07 4.90
CA GLU A 151 -5.44 17.28 5.73
C GLU A 151 -6.41 18.25 5.07
N GLU A 152 -5.92 19.37 4.55
CA GLU A 152 -6.72 20.39 3.89
C GLU A 152 -7.36 19.87 2.60
N THR A 153 -6.59 19.11 1.81
CA THR A 153 -7.08 18.55 0.55
C THR A 153 -8.17 17.51 0.81
N LEU A 154 -7.96 16.56 1.73
CA LEU A 154 -8.97 15.56 2.07
C LEU A 154 -10.21 16.19 2.70
N ALA A 155 -10.06 17.23 3.54
CA ALA A 155 -11.19 17.96 4.10
C ALA A 155 -12.01 18.67 3.01
N ALA A 156 -11.36 19.32 2.07
CA ALA A 156 -12.00 20.07 0.99
C ALA A 156 -12.74 19.14 0.00
N LEU A 157 -12.18 17.97 -0.29
CA LEU A 157 -12.75 17.02 -1.25
C LEU A 157 -13.81 16.11 -0.61
N GLY A 158 -13.62 15.68 0.65
CA GLY A 158 -14.51 14.75 1.34
C GLY A 158 -15.93 15.29 1.60
N GLY A 159 -16.11 16.62 1.60
CA GLY A 159 -17.44 17.24 1.68
C GLY A 159 -18.26 17.16 0.38
N ARG A 160 -17.62 16.79 -0.75
CA ARG A 160 -18.22 16.86 -2.09
C ARG A 160 -18.11 15.58 -2.91
N HIS A 161 -17.18 14.71 -2.53
CA HIS A 161 -16.88 13.46 -3.21
C HIS A 161 -16.73 12.33 -2.22
N GLN A 162 -16.92 11.09 -2.69
CA GLN A 162 -16.62 9.92 -1.91
C GLN A 162 -15.12 9.62 -2.01
N LEU A 163 -14.46 9.51 -0.86
CA LEU A 163 -13.05 9.21 -0.79
C LEU A 163 -12.84 7.74 -0.42
N LEU A 164 -12.00 7.04 -1.17
CA LEU A 164 -11.54 5.69 -0.92
C LEU A 164 -10.04 5.72 -0.64
N LEU A 165 -9.58 5.01 0.39
CA LEU A 165 -8.18 4.70 0.56
C LEU A 165 -7.90 3.35 -0.10
N ILE A 166 -6.91 3.27 -0.97
CA ILE A 166 -6.49 2.04 -1.65
C ILE A 166 -4.99 1.92 -1.49
N THR A 167 -4.53 1.09 -0.57
CA THR A 167 -3.12 0.93 -0.26
C THR A 167 -2.69 -0.52 -0.38
N LYS A 168 -1.43 -0.74 -0.73
CA LYS A 168 -0.81 -2.04 -0.87
C LYS A 168 0.17 -2.29 0.28
N GLY A 169 0.20 -3.51 0.84
CA GLY A 169 1.17 -3.86 1.87
C GLY A 169 0.66 -4.84 2.92
N ASP A 170 1.46 -5.00 4.00
CA ASP A 170 1.05 -5.82 5.14
C ASP A 170 -0.17 -5.22 5.84
N LEU A 171 -1.23 -6.01 5.94
CA LEU A 171 -2.51 -5.59 6.52
C LEU A 171 -2.33 -4.91 7.88
N ARG A 172 -1.61 -5.57 8.80
CA ARG A 172 -1.45 -5.07 10.16
C ARG A 172 -0.63 -3.79 10.24
N ASP A 173 0.31 -3.62 9.32
CA ASP A 173 1.12 -2.41 9.25
C ASP A 173 0.30 -1.24 8.69
N GLN A 174 -0.44 -1.45 7.60
CA GLN A 174 -1.28 -0.43 7.02
C GLN A 174 -2.42 0.00 7.96
N GLU A 175 -3.07 -0.94 8.67
CA GLU A 175 -4.05 -0.63 9.72
C GLU A 175 -3.45 0.29 10.80
N ARG A 176 -2.22 -0.01 11.25
CA ARG A 176 -1.54 0.77 12.28
C ARG A 176 -1.15 2.16 11.79
N LYS A 177 -0.59 2.27 10.57
CA LYS A 177 -0.27 3.56 9.94
C LYS A 177 -1.53 4.43 9.82
N LEU A 178 -2.61 3.86 9.32
CA LEU A 178 -3.88 4.55 9.18
C LEU A 178 -4.45 5.03 10.52
N ALA A 179 -4.37 4.20 11.56
CA ALA A 179 -4.79 4.60 12.91
C ALA A 179 -3.95 5.75 13.46
N LYS A 180 -2.61 5.70 13.28
CA LYS A 180 -1.69 6.75 13.70
C LYS A 180 -1.90 8.07 12.92
N SER A 181 -2.21 7.99 11.64
CA SER A 181 -2.45 9.17 10.78
C SER A 181 -3.71 9.94 11.14
N ARG A 182 -4.66 9.32 11.85
CA ARG A 182 -6.00 9.86 12.16
C ARG A 182 -6.85 10.19 10.92
N LEU A 183 -6.48 9.71 9.75
CA LEU A 183 -7.19 10.00 8.51
C LEU A 183 -8.34 9.02 8.21
N ALA A 184 -8.48 7.91 8.95
CA ALA A 184 -9.47 6.87 8.68
C ALA A 184 -10.90 7.41 8.51
N ALA A 185 -11.30 8.39 9.31
CA ALA A 185 -12.63 9.00 9.26
C ALA A 185 -12.87 9.86 7.99
N ARG A 186 -11.83 10.19 7.22
CA ARG A 186 -11.94 10.93 5.96
C ARG A 186 -12.39 10.05 4.80
N PHE A 187 -12.15 8.73 4.92
CA PHE A 187 -12.44 7.77 3.86
C PHE A 187 -13.73 7.02 4.13
N ARG A 188 -14.57 6.93 3.11
CA ARG A 188 -15.81 6.14 3.16
C ARG A 188 -15.50 4.65 3.17
N GLN A 189 -14.48 4.23 2.42
CA GLN A 189 -14.01 2.86 2.32
C GLN A 189 -12.48 2.82 2.36
N ILE A 190 -11.95 1.73 2.89
CA ILE A 190 -10.53 1.47 3.02
C ILE A 190 -10.25 0.07 2.46
N GLU A 191 -9.42 0.01 1.45
CA GLU A 191 -8.97 -1.22 0.79
C GLU A 191 -7.47 -1.39 1.02
N ILE A 192 -7.09 -2.41 1.77
CA ILE A 192 -5.70 -2.83 1.93
C ILE A 192 -5.55 -4.09 1.09
N VAL A 193 -4.74 -4.02 0.04
CA VAL A 193 -4.63 -5.06 -0.98
C VAL A 193 -3.22 -5.62 -1.06
N SER A 194 -3.10 -6.86 -1.56
CA SER A 194 -1.79 -7.50 -1.78
C SER A 194 -1.10 -6.93 -3.02
N GLU A 195 -1.85 -6.54 -4.05
CA GLU A 195 -1.33 -5.95 -5.27
C GLU A 195 -2.32 -4.92 -5.83
N LYS A 196 -1.81 -3.94 -6.58
CA LYS A 196 -2.58 -2.90 -7.27
C LYS A 196 -2.45 -3.09 -8.77
N ASP A 197 -3.20 -4.05 -9.29
CA ASP A 197 -3.31 -4.34 -10.71
C ASP A 197 -4.75 -4.10 -11.23
N GLU A 198 -4.96 -4.26 -12.52
CA GLU A 198 -6.28 -4.11 -13.14
C GLU A 198 -7.33 -5.03 -12.52
N ALA A 199 -6.97 -6.27 -12.15
CA ALA A 199 -7.89 -7.23 -11.57
C ALA A 199 -8.38 -6.77 -10.18
N THR A 200 -7.46 -6.26 -9.38
CA THR A 200 -7.73 -5.69 -8.06
C THR A 200 -8.65 -4.47 -8.16
N TYR A 201 -8.31 -3.49 -9.01
CA TYR A 201 -9.15 -2.30 -9.20
C TYR A 201 -10.54 -2.66 -9.75
N ARG A 202 -10.64 -3.59 -10.70
CA ARG A 202 -11.92 -4.10 -11.20
C ARG A 202 -12.76 -4.74 -10.08
N GLY A 203 -12.09 -5.46 -9.16
CA GLY A 203 -12.72 -6.02 -7.97
C GLY A 203 -13.25 -4.94 -7.02
N ILE A 204 -12.46 -3.90 -6.77
CA ILE A 204 -12.83 -2.74 -5.95
C ILE A 204 -14.04 -2.02 -6.57
N PHE A 205 -13.99 -1.73 -7.86
CA PHE A 205 -15.10 -1.06 -8.56
C PHE A 205 -16.40 -1.85 -8.44
N ARG A 206 -16.36 -3.18 -8.64
CA ARG A 206 -17.56 -4.04 -8.48
C ARG A 206 -18.08 -4.03 -7.05
N ARG A 207 -17.20 -4.15 -6.03
CA ARG A 207 -17.62 -4.17 -4.62
C ARG A 207 -18.31 -2.89 -4.19
N HIS A 208 -17.81 -1.76 -4.67
CA HIS A 208 -18.29 -0.45 -4.27
C HIS A 208 -19.25 0.21 -5.27
N GLY A 209 -19.59 -0.46 -6.36
CA GLY A 209 -20.49 0.09 -7.38
C GLY A 209 -19.93 1.33 -8.08
N VAL A 210 -18.60 1.39 -8.25
CA VAL A 210 -17.90 2.52 -8.87
C VAL A 210 -17.80 2.32 -10.37
N SER A 211 -18.22 3.31 -11.16
CA SER A 211 -17.94 3.36 -12.60
C SER A 211 -16.51 3.81 -12.85
N PRO A 212 -15.70 3.06 -13.61
CA PRO A 212 -14.32 3.45 -13.89
C PRO A 212 -14.20 4.87 -14.45
N GLU A 213 -15.09 5.28 -15.33
CA GLU A 213 -15.10 6.60 -15.99
C GLU A 213 -15.37 7.77 -15.02
N ARG A 214 -15.86 7.45 -13.83
CA ARG A 214 -16.12 8.40 -12.73
C ARG A 214 -15.18 8.20 -11.55
N PHE A 215 -14.07 7.52 -11.78
CA PHE A 215 -13.06 7.25 -10.77
C PHE A 215 -11.76 8.01 -11.06
N ILE A 216 -11.27 8.70 -10.05
CA ILE A 216 -9.97 9.38 -10.07
C ILE A 216 -9.06 8.69 -9.05
N MET A 217 -7.95 8.11 -9.48
CA MET A 217 -6.91 7.60 -8.58
C MET A 217 -5.79 8.61 -8.43
N VAL A 218 -5.46 8.91 -7.18
CA VAL A 218 -4.37 9.81 -6.79
C VAL A 218 -3.28 8.99 -6.11
N GLY A 219 -2.07 9.03 -6.62
CA GLY A 219 -0.96 8.26 -6.05
C GLY A 219 0.40 8.65 -6.59
N ASN A 220 1.44 8.14 -5.92
CA ASN A 220 2.85 8.40 -6.27
C ASN A 220 3.43 7.36 -7.24
N SER A 221 2.82 6.19 -7.39
CA SER A 221 3.31 5.14 -8.27
C SER A 221 2.59 5.12 -9.61
N LEU A 222 3.34 5.36 -10.70
CA LEU A 222 2.79 5.16 -12.04
C LEU A 222 2.34 3.72 -12.25
N LYS A 223 3.14 2.74 -11.78
CA LYS A 223 2.89 1.32 -11.99
C LYS A 223 1.65 0.82 -11.26
N SER A 224 1.54 1.15 -9.98
CA SER A 224 0.53 0.59 -9.09
C SER A 224 -0.76 1.43 -9.02
N ASP A 225 -0.65 2.77 -9.11
CA ASP A 225 -1.81 3.65 -8.94
C ASP A 225 -2.39 4.10 -10.26
N ILE A 226 -1.56 4.42 -11.23
CA ILE A 226 -1.97 5.17 -12.40
C ILE A 226 -2.31 4.25 -13.57
N LEU A 227 -1.36 3.43 -14.00
CA LEU A 227 -1.50 2.60 -15.22
C LEU A 227 -2.70 1.66 -15.14
N PRO A 228 -2.96 0.91 -14.04
CA PRO A 228 -4.10 0.01 -13.96
C PRO A 228 -5.45 0.73 -14.06
N VAL A 229 -5.55 1.92 -13.45
CA VAL A 229 -6.77 2.72 -13.48
C VAL A 229 -7.02 3.31 -14.86
N LEU A 230 -5.98 3.82 -15.54
CA LEU A 230 -6.10 4.30 -16.93
C LEU A 230 -6.52 3.19 -17.88
N ALA A 231 -6.00 1.97 -17.71
CA ALA A 231 -6.37 0.80 -18.51
C ALA A 231 -7.86 0.44 -18.37
N LEU A 232 -8.44 0.69 -17.20
CA LEU A 232 -9.86 0.46 -16.93
C LEU A 232 -10.78 1.62 -17.35
N GLY A 233 -10.24 2.71 -17.89
CA GLY A 233 -11.01 3.88 -18.33
C GLY A 233 -11.13 5.01 -17.31
N GLY A 234 -10.52 4.86 -16.13
CA GLY A 234 -10.51 5.89 -15.10
C GLY A 234 -9.50 7.01 -15.35
N VAL A 235 -9.41 7.93 -14.41
CA VAL A 235 -8.48 9.06 -14.40
C VAL A 235 -7.35 8.79 -13.41
N GLY A 236 -6.11 8.97 -13.84
CA GLY A 236 -4.92 8.86 -13.01
C GLY A 236 -4.31 10.24 -12.73
N VAL A 237 -4.10 10.53 -11.45
CA VAL A 237 -3.42 11.75 -10.97
C VAL A 237 -2.14 11.34 -10.26
N HIS A 238 -1.02 11.53 -10.93
CA HIS A 238 0.29 11.22 -10.41
C HIS A 238 0.84 12.39 -9.60
N VAL A 239 1.11 12.17 -8.32
CA VAL A 239 1.80 13.10 -7.42
C VAL A 239 3.13 12.47 -7.04
N PRO A 240 4.22 12.72 -7.79
CA PRO A 240 5.47 12.01 -7.61
C PRO A 240 6.10 12.31 -6.25
N TYR A 241 6.56 11.26 -5.58
CA TYR A 241 7.41 11.40 -4.41
C TYR A 241 8.89 11.47 -4.84
N HIS A 242 9.75 12.10 -4.05
CA HIS A 242 11.16 12.32 -4.41
C HIS A 242 11.99 11.02 -4.40
N LEU A 243 11.52 9.98 -3.74
CA LEU A 243 12.08 8.63 -3.77
C LEU A 243 11.07 7.69 -4.41
N THR A 244 11.54 6.72 -5.20
CA THR A 244 10.71 5.67 -5.78
C THR A 244 11.45 4.36 -5.68
N TRP A 245 10.83 3.38 -5.02
CA TRP A 245 11.35 2.03 -4.95
C TRP A 245 11.59 1.46 -6.35
N ALA A 246 12.72 0.76 -6.55
CA ALA A 246 13.14 0.31 -7.88
C ALA A 246 12.08 -0.58 -8.57
N ALA A 247 11.33 -1.39 -7.81
CA ALA A 247 10.28 -2.25 -8.32
C ALA A 247 9.02 -1.50 -8.81
N GLU A 248 8.84 -0.24 -8.42
CA GLU A 248 7.73 0.64 -8.84
C GLU A 248 8.10 1.59 -9.99
N ARG A 249 9.35 1.57 -10.44
CA ARG A 249 9.78 2.44 -11.53
C ARG A 249 9.18 2.02 -12.86
N VAL A 250 8.83 3.01 -13.66
CA VAL A 250 8.32 2.87 -15.04
C VAL A 250 9.16 3.77 -15.93
N ASP A 251 9.57 3.26 -17.09
CA ASP A 251 10.47 3.97 -17.99
C ASP A 251 9.83 5.17 -18.67
N GLU A 252 8.53 5.09 -19.00
CA GLU A 252 7.82 6.14 -19.68
C GLU A 252 6.51 6.51 -18.96
N ALA A 253 6.21 7.81 -18.91
CA ALA A 253 4.93 8.30 -18.45
C ALA A 253 3.81 7.91 -19.42
N PRO A 254 2.59 7.58 -18.95
CA PRO A 254 1.48 7.21 -19.82
C PRO A 254 1.03 8.37 -20.70
N ARG A 255 0.62 8.04 -21.95
CA ARG A 255 0.03 8.99 -22.90
C ARG A 255 -1.49 8.79 -22.93
N ALA A 256 -2.20 9.39 -21.98
CA ALA A 256 -3.65 9.31 -21.89
C ALA A 256 -4.23 10.73 -21.78
N GLU A 257 -4.38 11.40 -22.93
CA GLU A 257 -4.94 12.77 -22.99
C GLU A 257 -6.29 12.85 -22.26
N GLY A 258 -6.43 13.89 -21.42
CA GLY A 258 -7.65 14.15 -20.64
C GLY A 258 -7.90 13.20 -19.49
N ARG A 259 -7.06 12.13 -19.29
CA ARG A 259 -7.23 11.17 -18.20
C ARG A 259 -5.96 10.94 -17.37
N PHE A 260 -4.82 11.40 -17.82
CA PHE A 260 -3.57 11.39 -17.05
C PHE A 260 -3.15 12.81 -16.71
N PHE A 261 -2.91 13.06 -15.43
CA PHE A 261 -2.45 14.33 -14.92
C PHE A 261 -1.26 14.11 -13.97
N ARG A 262 -0.33 15.05 -13.99
CA ARG A 262 0.78 15.07 -13.04
C ARG A 262 0.74 16.40 -12.27
N LEU A 263 0.75 16.30 -10.95
CA LEU A 263 0.76 17.45 -10.04
C LEU A 263 2.10 17.50 -9.30
N GLY A 264 2.52 18.69 -8.96
CA GLY A 264 3.70 18.89 -8.11
C GLY A 264 3.40 18.70 -6.63
N SER A 265 2.13 18.85 -6.24
CA SER A 265 1.68 18.76 -4.84
C SER A 265 0.20 18.38 -4.77
N LEU A 266 -0.19 17.72 -3.68
CA LEU A 266 -1.60 17.47 -3.37
C LEU A 266 -2.44 18.74 -3.23
N ARG A 267 -1.83 19.89 -2.91
CA ARG A 267 -2.51 21.19 -2.84
C ARG A 267 -3.17 21.60 -4.16
N GLU A 268 -2.65 21.13 -5.28
CA GLU A 268 -3.19 21.40 -6.62
C GLU A 268 -4.40 20.51 -6.98
N LEU A 269 -4.60 19.40 -6.25
CA LEU A 269 -5.58 18.39 -6.58
C LEU A 269 -7.01 18.94 -6.60
N ARG A 270 -7.36 19.83 -5.66
CA ARG A 270 -8.71 20.39 -5.58
C ARG A 270 -9.09 21.10 -6.88
N ALA A 271 -8.22 21.98 -7.38
CA ALA A 271 -8.50 22.74 -8.60
C ALA A 271 -8.67 21.82 -9.81
N LEU A 272 -7.83 20.78 -9.92
CA LEU A 272 -7.94 19.78 -10.98
C LEU A 272 -9.26 19.03 -10.88
N VAL A 273 -9.66 18.53 -9.71
CA VAL A 273 -10.92 17.79 -9.50
C VAL A 273 -12.12 18.67 -9.79
N ASP A 274 -12.14 19.93 -9.36
CA ASP A 274 -13.20 20.89 -9.65
C ASP A 274 -13.37 21.07 -11.18
N GLY A 275 -12.26 21.16 -11.92
CA GLY A 275 -12.28 21.24 -13.39
C GLY A 275 -12.83 19.98 -14.06
N LEU A 276 -12.40 18.80 -13.61
CA LEU A 276 -12.83 17.50 -14.20
C LEU A 276 -14.30 17.19 -13.91
N THR A 277 -14.80 17.58 -12.74
CA THR A 277 -16.16 17.25 -12.29
C THR A 277 -17.19 18.30 -12.68
N GLY A 278 -16.79 19.39 -13.34
CA GLY A 278 -17.68 20.49 -13.73
C GLY A 278 -18.20 21.34 -12.56
N ARG A 279 -17.59 21.23 -11.38
CA ARG A 279 -18.01 21.92 -10.14
C ARG A 279 -17.21 23.23 -9.89
N GLY A 280 -16.43 23.66 -10.87
CA GLY A 280 -15.60 24.88 -10.81
C GLY A 280 -16.28 26.14 -11.39
N ARG A 281 -17.60 26.12 -11.58
CA ARG A 281 -18.38 27.29 -12.03
C ARG A 281 -19.33 27.77 -10.97
#